data_c1b50781658ba2f7ffc36e1f210e160d
#
_entry.id   c1b50781658ba2f7ffc36e1f210e160d
#
_cell.length_a   1.000
_cell.length_b   1.000
_cell.length_c   1.000
_cell.angle_alpha   90.00
_cell.angle_beta   90.00
_cell.angle_gamma   90.00
#
_symmetry.space_group_name_H-M   'P 1'
#
loop_
_entity.id
_entity.type
_entity.pdbx_description
1 polymer ?
#
loop_
_entity_poly.entity_id
_entity_poly.type
_entity_poly.pdbx_seq_one_letter_code
_entity_poly.pdbx_strand_id
1 'polypeptide(L)'
;MRKSKGLLGLVFLLVLLGVGCFYLAYREQKPFQEIKVKGEALQKLVVQETGSQEADPMERTIDFAALQRINPEIVGWLYVPQIGVDSPILTGQTDTEYLTKDFEGAYSPLGSIFTFAGARLSDSQVYLFAHNMASGQMFGSLKQFTDAGFLREHPQAYLYTPERVRKLQVEDWTYLQADDPCFSSRESQETARVTLVTCVGYFQTPKRLAVNTKVVEERTAF
;
A
#
# COMPACT_ATOMS: atom_id res chain seq x y z
N MET A 1 -14.43 18.41 56.46
CA MET A 1 -14.40 17.00 55.97
C MET A 1 -15.35 16.68 54.81
N ARG A 2 -16.37 17.52 54.51
CA ARG A 2 -17.38 17.21 53.42
C ARG A 2 -16.86 17.53 51.99
N LYS A 3 -15.92 18.49 51.83
CA LYS A 3 -15.35 18.89 50.53
C LYS A 3 -14.41 17.85 49.88
N SER A 4 -13.74 17.00 50.68
CA SER A 4 -12.78 16.00 50.15
C SER A 4 -13.45 14.81 49.46
N LYS A 5 -14.67 14.45 49.89
CA LYS A 5 -15.41 13.32 49.26
C LYS A 5 -15.91 13.66 47.87
N GLY A 6 -16.32 14.91 47.60
CA GLY A 6 -16.70 15.37 46.25
C GLY A 6 -15.50 15.42 45.29
N LEU A 7 -14.35 15.87 45.77
CA LEU A 7 -13.12 15.88 44.97
C LEU A 7 -12.66 14.46 44.61
N LEU A 8 -12.71 13.53 45.55
CA LEU A 8 -12.38 12.12 45.31
C LEU A 8 -13.31 11.48 44.29
N GLY A 9 -14.62 11.76 44.36
CA GLY A 9 -15.59 11.31 43.37
C GLY A 9 -15.35 11.87 41.98
N LEU A 10 -14.97 13.16 41.87
CA LEU A 10 -14.62 13.78 40.59
C LEU A 10 -13.35 13.16 39.96
N VAL A 11 -12.33 12.94 40.79
CA VAL A 11 -11.09 12.29 40.34
C VAL A 11 -11.38 10.87 39.83
N PHE A 12 -12.18 10.10 40.56
CA PHE A 12 -12.57 8.75 40.14
C PHE A 12 -13.33 8.75 38.81
N LEU A 13 -14.26 9.70 38.62
CA LEU A 13 -15.02 9.85 37.37
C LEU A 13 -14.07 10.19 36.21
N LEU A 14 -13.12 11.10 36.39
CA LEU A 14 -12.14 11.46 35.36
C LEU A 14 -11.22 10.29 34.99
N VAL A 15 -10.82 9.47 35.96
CA VAL A 15 -10.03 8.25 35.70
C VAL A 15 -10.85 7.25 34.88
N LEU A 16 -12.13 7.04 35.23
CA LEU A 16 -13.00 6.15 34.44
C LEU A 16 -13.21 6.63 33.01
N LEU A 17 -13.40 7.94 32.83
CA LEU A 17 -13.49 8.54 31.49
C LEU A 17 -12.19 8.37 30.72
N GLY A 18 -11.03 8.59 31.35
CA GLY A 18 -9.72 8.38 30.74
C GLY A 18 -9.49 6.94 30.31
N VAL A 19 -9.82 5.98 31.17
CA VAL A 19 -9.74 4.54 30.84
C VAL A 19 -10.70 4.20 29.71
N GLY A 20 -11.91 4.73 29.71
CA GLY A 20 -12.89 4.54 28.63
C GLY A 20 -12.39 5.08 27.28
N CYS A 21 -11.88 6.32 27.26
CA CYS A 21 -11.28 6.92 26.06
C CYS A 21 -10.07 6.12 25.56
N PHE A 22 -9.19 5.69 26.47
CA PHE A 22 -8.04 4.86 26.13
C PHE A 22 -8.46 3.51 25.53
N TYR A 23 -9.47 2.87 26.13
CA TYR A 23 -10.01 1.60 25.62
C TYR A 23 -10.61 1.75 24.22
N LEU A 24 -11.37 2.83 23.97
CA LEU A 24 -11.93 3.11 22.66
C LEU A 24 -10.83 3.36 21.61
N ALA A 25 -9.84 4.18 21.95
CA ALA A 25 -8.70 4.45 21.08
C ALA A 25 -7.89 3.17 20.77
N TYR A 26 -7.65 2.34 21.79
CA TYR A 26 -6.99 1.04 21.63
C TYR A 26 -7.78 0.11 20.71
N ARG A 27 -9.10 0.03 20.90
CA ARG A 27 -9.99 -0.79 20.07
C ARG A 27 -9.99 -0.37 18.61
N GLU A 28 -9.91 0.93 18.33
CA GLU A 28 -9.80 1.46 16.96
C GLU A 28 -8.45 1.16 16.32
N GLN A 29 -7.37 1.19 17.08
CA GLN A 29 -6.02 0.94 16.55
C GLN A 29 -5.70 -0.55 16.37
N LYS A 30 -6.36 -1.45 17.10
CA LYS A 30 -6.08 -2.87 17.10
C LYS A 30 -6.12 -3.50 15.68
N PRO A 31 -7.14 -3.26 14.82
CA PRO A 31 -7.18 -3.82 13.48
C PRO A 31 -5.98 -3.40 12.61
N PHE A 32 -5.51 -2.17 12.77
CA PHE A 32 -4.36 -1.65 12.00
C PHE A 32 -3.05 -2.34 12.38
N GLN A 33 -2.88 -2.64 13.67
CA GLN A 33 -1.69 -3.37 14.13
C GLN A 33 -1.72 -4.84 13.70
N GLU A 34 -2.87 -5.51 13.77
CA GLU A 34 -3.04 -6.89 13.34
C GLU A 34 -2.68 -7.06 11.85
N ILE A 35 -3.15 -6.15 10.98
CA ILE A 35 -2.85 -6.20 9.55
C ILE A 35 -1.36 -5.95 9.29
N LYS A 36 -0.73 -5.03 10.02
CA LYS A 36 0.71 -4.80 9.93
C LYS A 36 1.49 -6.07 10.28
N VAL A 37 1.17 -6.72 11.40
CA VAL A 37 1.82 -7.96 11.82
C VAL A 37 1.61 -9.09 10.79
N LYS A 38 0.39 -9.22 10.24
CA LYS A 38 0.10 -10.17 9.16
C LYS A 38 0.95 -9.89 7.92
N GLY A 39 1.08 -8.63 7.50
CA GLY A 39 1.91 -8.22 6.37
C GLY A 39 3.39 -8.57 6.57
N GLU A 40 3.95 -8.27 7.75
CA GLU A 40 5.33 -8.60 8.10
C GLU A 40 5.56 -10.13 8.16
N ALA A 41 4.57 -10.90 8.64
CA ALA A 41 4.62 -12.35 8.65
C ALA A 41 4.60 -12.93 7.23
N LEU A 42 3.76 -12.36 6.35
CA LEU A 42 3.71 -12.74 4.95
C LEU A 42 5.04 -12.46 4.24
N GLN A 43 5.64 -11.28 4.43
CA GLN A 43 6.96 -10.95 3.88
C GLN A 43 8.00 -12.00 4.26
N LYS A 44 8.12 -12.33 5.54
CA LYS A 44 9.07 -13.33 6.03
C LYS A 44 8.83 -14.72 5.45
N LEU A 45 7.60 -15.05 5.09
CA LEU A 45 7.24 -16.35 4.52
C LEU A 45 7.61 -16.45 3.03
N VAL A 46 7.39 -15.37 2.26
CA VAL A 46 7.41 -15.45 0.80
C VAL A 46 8.56 -14.70 0.14
N VAL A 47 9.21 -13.79 0.86
CA VAL A 47 10.33 -13.01 0.34
C VAL A 47 11.64 -13.69 0.70
N GLN A 48 12.41 -14.08 -0.31
CA GLN A 48 13.76 -14.58 -0.14
C GLN A 48 14.75 -13.52 -0.60
N GLU A 49 15.55 -13.04 0.35
CA GLU A 49 16.65 -12.11 0.06
C GLU A 49 17.94 -12.90 -0.12
N THR A 50 18.69 -12.59 -1.16
CA THR A 50 20.01 -13.18 -1.39
C THR A 50 21.01 -12.60 -0.39
N GLY A 51 21.06 -13.16 0.80
CA GLY A 51 22.14 -13.25 1.78
C GLY A 51 22.97 -12.03 2.21
N SER A 52 22.80 -10.83 1.66
CA SER A 52 23.55 -9.63 2.09
C SER A 52 22.60 -8.44 2.29
N GLN A 53 22.93 -7.61 3.28
CA GLN A 53 22.18 -6.38 3.62
C GLN A 53 22.18 -5.32 2.49
N GLU A 54 22.92 -5.54 1.39
CA GLU A 54 23.03 -4.72 0.18
C GLU A 54 22.62 -5.48 -1.10
N ALA A 55 21.78 -6.52 -0.98
CA ALA A 55 21.35 -7.29 -2.15
C ALA A 55 20.57 -6.40 -3.14
N ASP A 56 20.88 -6.52 -4.44
CA ASP A 56 20.11 -5.85 -5.49
C ASP A 56 18.65 -6.31 -5.44
N PRO A 57 17.68 -5.40 -5.26
CA PRO A 57 16.27 -5.79 -5.25
C PRO A 57 15.83 -6.51 -6.53
N MET A 58 16.56 -6.37 -7.63
CA MET A 58 16.32 -7.13 -8.87
C MET A 58 16.64 -8.63 -8.74
N GLU A 59 17.40 -9.04 -7.71
CA GLU A 59 17.73 -10.44 -7.41
C GLU A 59 16.81 -11.05 -6.32
N ARG A 60 15.94 -10.23 -5.75
CA ARG A 60 14.97 -10.67 -4.75
C ARG A 60 13.93 -11.59 -5.37
N THR A 61 13.68 -12.72 -4.75
CA THR A 61 12.66 -13.68 -5.19
C THR A 61 11.43 -13.62 -4.32
N ILE A 62 10.26 -13.76 -4.96
CA ILE A 62 8.94 -13.82 -4.30
C ILE A 62 8.32 -15.17 -4.59
N ASP A 63 7.94 -15.93 -3.56
CA ASP A 63 7.23 -17.21 -3.70
C ASP A 63 5.76 -16.97 -4.07
N PHE A 64 5.51 -16.74 -5.36
CA PHE A 64 4.16 -16.56 -5.88
C PHE A 64 3.29 -17.81 -5.75
N ALA A 65 3.89 -19.00 -5.74
CA ALA A 65 3.14 -20.23 -5.53
C ALA A 65 2.59 -20.31 -4.09
N ALA A 66 3.37 -19.86 -3.10
CA ALA A 66 2.87 -19.72 -1.73
C ALA A 66 1.80 -18.63 -1.60
N LEU A 67 1.99 -17.46 -2.23
CA LEU A 67 1.04 -16.36 -2.24
C LEU A 67 -0.31 -16.77 -2.84
N GLN A 68 -0.30 -17.44 -4.00
CA GLN A 68 -1.51 -17.83 -4.71
C GLN A 68 -2.26 -18.98 -4.02
N ARG A 69 -1.61 -19.76 -3.13
CA ARG A 69 -2.31 -20.69 -2.24
C ARG A 69 -3.08 -19.98 -1.13
N ILE A 70 -2.61 -18.79 -0.70
CA ILE A 70 -3.32 -17.96 0.27
C ILE A 70 -4.50 -17.25 -0.42
N ASN A 71 -4.22 -16.59 -1.55
CA ASN A 71 -5.24 -15.93 -2.35
C ASN A 71 -4.83 -15.95 -3.84
N PRO A 72 -5.57 -16.67 -4.72
CA PRO A 72 -5.26 -16.74 -6.15
C PRO A 72 -5.38 -15.40 -6.88
N GLU A 73 -6.00 -14.39 -6.29
CA GLU A 73 -6.13 -13.04 -6.83
C GLU A 73 -4.88 -12.18 -6.59
N ILE A 74 -3.83 -12.72 -5.93
CA ILE A 74 -2.52 -12.07 -5.85
C ILE A 74 -1.80 -12.25 -7.19
N VAL A 75 -1.57 -11.13 -7.88
CA VAL A 75 -1.00 -11.09 -9.23
C VAL A 75 0.41 -10.53 -9.28
N GLY A 76 0.88 -9.90 -8.22
CA GLY A 76 2.20 -9.29 -8.15
C GLY A 76 2.60 -8.87 -6.74
N TRP A 77 3.75 -8.23 -6.66
CA TRP A 77 4.31 -7.66 -5.44
C TRP A 77 4.95 -6.31 -5.74
N LEU A 78 4.66 -5.31 -4.93
CA LEU A 78 5.23 -3.97 -5.04
C LEU A 78 6.20 -3.71 -3.91
N TYR A 79 7.41 -3.27 -4.26
CA TYR A 79 8.43 -2.85 -3.31
C TYR A 79 8.88 -1.42 -3.59
N VAL A 80 8.63 -0.51 -2.64
CA VAL A 80 9.07 0.89 -2.68
C VAL A 80 9.72 1.19 -1.33
N PRO A 81 11.03 0.89 -1.19
CA PRO A 81 11.71 0.86 0.12
C PRO A 81 11.63 2.19 0.86
N GLN A 82 11.77 3.30 0.18
CA GLN A 82 11.88 4.63 0.78
C GLN A 82 10.57 5.11 1.45
N ILE A 83 9.45 4.54 1.06
CA ILE A 83 8.14 4.84 1.66
C ILE A 83 7.56 3.66 2.43
N GLY A 84 8.36 2.60 2.64
CA GLY A 84 7.98 1.42 3.42
C GLY A 84 6.89 0.56 2.79
N VAL A 85 6.71 0.60 1.47
CA VAL A 85 5.80 -0.29 0.75
C VAL A 85 6.54 -1.57 0.38
N ASP A 86 6.03 -2.70 0.84
CA ASP A 86 6.53 -4.03 0.54
C ASP A 86 5.38 -5.02 0.70
N SER A 87 4.54 -5.15 -0.34
CA SER A 87 3.21 -5.74 -0.21
C SER A 87 2.72 -6.40 -1.51
N PRO A 88 1.84 -7.41 -1.39
CA PRO A 88 1.21 -8.03 -2.55
C PRO A 88 0.30 -7.05 -3.30
N ILE A 89 0.17 -7.28 -4.61
CA ILE A 89 -0.78 -6.61 -5.49
C ILE A 89 -1.88 -7.60 -5.85
N LEU A 90 -3.12 -7.15 -5.75
CA LEU A 90 -4.29 -7.98 -6.02
C LEU A 90 -5.10 -7.44 -7.20
N THR A 91 -5.84 -8.35 -7.84
CA THR A 91 -6.88 -8.00 -8.80
C THR A 91 -8.15 -8.73 -8.42
N GLY A 92 -9.25 -8.00 -8.23
CA GLY A 92 -10.54 -8.59 -7.86
C GLY A 92 -11.47 -8.76 -9.06
N GLN A 93 -12.71 -9.12 -8.76
CA GLN A 93 -13.80 -9.19 -9.75
C GLN A 93 -14.36 -7.80 -10.08
N THR A 94 -14.12 -6.81 -9.20
CA THR A 94 -14.51 -5.41 -9.40
C THR A 94 -13.34 -4.47 -9.06
N ASP A 95 -13.37 -3.26 -9.62
CA ASP A 95 -12.34 -2.24 -9.44
C ASP A 95 -12.23 -1.68 -8.02
N THR A 96 -13.13 -2.04 -7.14
CA THR A 96 -13.20 -1.52 -5.76
C THR A 96 -13.15 -2.59 -4.68
N GLU A 97 -13.06 -3.86 -5.06
CA GLU A 97 -13.16 -4.99 -4.14
C GLU A 97 -12.12 -4.92 -3.03
N TYR A 98 -10.87 -4.65 -3.39
CA TYR A 98 -9.74 -4.58 -2.46
C TYR A 98 -9.58 -3.22 -1.76
N LEU A 99 -10.53 -2.32 -1.89
CA LEU A 99 -10.62 -1.15 -1.00
C LEU A 99 -10.93 -1.54 0.45
N THR A 100 -11.61 -2.67 0.66
CA THR A 100 -12.06 -3.11 2.00
C THR A 100 -11.75 -4.57 2.30
N LYS A 101 -10.84 -5.19 1.55
CA LYS A 101 -10.35 -6.55 1.79
C LYS A 101 -8.83 -6.56 1.95
N ASP A 102 -8.32 -7.37 2.90
CA ASP A 102 -6.90 -7.66 3.01
C ASP A 102 -6.44 -8.67 1.94
N PHE A 103 -5.15 -8.99 1.95
CA PHE A 103 -4.57 -9.93 0.98
C PHE A 103 -5.09 -11.37 1.12
N GLU A 104 -5.71 -11.73 2.23
CA GLU A 104 -6.38 -13.03 2.44
C GLU A 104 -7.84 -13.01 1.94
N GLY A 105 -8.36 -11.85 1.50
CA GLY A 105 -9.74 -11.65 1.10
C GLY A 105 -10.70 -11.35 2.26
N ALA A 106 -10.19 -11.22 3.49
CA ALA A 106 -10.98 -10.86 4.66
C ALA A 106 -11.25 -9.34 4.70
N TYR A 107 -12.34 -8.94 5.38
CA TYR A 107 -12.63 -7.53 5.57
C TYR A 107 -11.51 -6.81 6.32
N SER A 108 -11.07 -5.70 5.75
CA SER A 108 -10.02 -4.84 6.28
C SER A 108 -10.29 -3.37 5.97
N PRO A 109 -10.31 -2.48 6.96
CA PRO A 109 -10.45 -1.04 6.72
C PRO A 109 -9.22 -0.43 6.02
N LEU A 110 -8.07 -1.14 5.97
CA LEU A 110 -6.88 -0.71 5.24
C LEU A 110 -6.96 -1.08 3.75
N GLY A 111 -7.80 -2.04 3.39
CA GLY A 111 -7.77 -2.63 2.05
C GLY A 111 -6.43 -3.30 1.73
N SER A 112 -6.11 -3.36 0.47
CA SER A 112 -4.84 -3.86 -0.09
C SER A 112 -4.34 -2.94 -1.19
N ILE A 113 -3.14 -3.20 -1.72
CA ILE A 113 -2.71 -2.63 -3.00
C ILE A 113 -3.34 -3.46 -4.11
N PHE A 114 -4.01 -2.81 -5.05
CA PHE A 114 -4.75 -3.51 -6.11
C PHE A 114 -4.69 -2.78 -7.45
N THR A 115 -5.06 -3.48 -8.49
CA THR A 115 -5.24 -2.95 -9.85
C THR A 115 -6.68 -3.13 -10.32
N PHE A 116 -7.04 -2.53 -11.43
CA PHE A 116 -8.36 -2.71 -12.04
C PHE A 116 -8.68 -4.17 -12.33
N ALA A 117 -9.96 -4.53 -12.25
CA ALA A 117 -10.44 -5.85 -12.59
C ALA A 117 -10.07 -6.20 -14.04
N GLY A 118 -9.44 -7.37 -14.24
CA GLY A 118 -8.99 -7.84 -15.54
C GLY A 118 -7.76 -7.15 -16.13
N ALA A 119 -7.14 -6.17 -15.43
CA ALA A 119 -5.86 -5.60 -15.84
C ALA A 119 -4.72 -6.59 -15.60
N ARG A 120 -3.72 -6.55 -16.46
CA ARG A 120 -2.50 -7.36 -16.34
C ARG A 120 -1.34 -6.46 -15.95
N LEU A 121 -0.51 -6.92 -15.03
CA LEU A 121 0.71 -6.17 -14.66
C LEU A 121 1.75 -6.13 -15.79
N SER A 122 1.55 -6.90 -16.87
CA SER A 122 2.32 -6.84 -18.11
C SER A 122 1.87 -5.78 -19.11
N ASP A 123 0.71 -5.16 -18.89
CA ASP A 123 0.18 -4.13 -19.78
C ASP A 123 1.14 -2.93 -19.86
N SER A 124 1.06 -2.17 -20.96
CA SER A 124 1.92 -0.99 -21.18
C SER A 124 1.60 0.17 -20.24
N GLN A 125 0.38 0.20 -19.68
CA GLN A 125 -0.05 1.13 -18.63
C GLN A 125 -0.73 0.35 -17.52
N VAL A 126 -0.18 0.43 -16.31
CA VAL A 126 -0.73 -0.20 -15.10
C VAL A 126 -1.01 0.87 -14.05
N TYR A 127 -2.19 0.81 -13.44
CA TYR A 127 -2.56 1.64 -12.30
C TYR A 127 -2.63 0.77 -11.05
N LEU A 128 -1.92 1.16 -10.00
CA LEU A 128 -1.97 0.52 -8.69
C LEU A 128 -2.60 1.48 -7.69
N PHE A 129 -3.63 1.02 -7.02
CA PHE A 129 -4.41 1.79 -6.07
C PHE A 129 -4.19 1.30 -4.64
N ALA A 130 -4.15 2.20 -3.69
CA ALA A 130 -4.24 1.89 -2.27
C ALA A 130 -4.69 3.11 -1.47
N HIS A 131 -5.15 2.89 -0.24
CA HIS A 131 -5.58 3.95 0.66
C HIS A 131 -4.43 4.90 1.06
N ASN A 132 -4.79 6.18 1.27
CA ASN A 132 -3.94 7.17 1.92
C ASN A 132 -4.14 7.10 3.44
N MET A 133 -3.34 6.30 4.13
CA MET A 133 -3.45 6.13 5.58
C MET A 133 -2.60 7.16 6.33
N ALA A 134 -3.17 7.77 7.38
CA ALA A 134 -2.45 8.70 8.25
C ALA A 134 -1.24 8.06 8.95
N SER A 135 -1.29 6.74 9.17
CA SER A 135 -0.19 5.94 9.71
C SER A 135 1.00 5.77 8.76
N GLY A 136 0.87 6.18 7.49
CA GLY A 136 1.87 5.93 6.43
C GLY A 136 1.73 4.57 5.76
N GLN A 137 0.89 3.67 6.27
CA GLN A 137 0.63 2.36 5.66
C GLN A 137 -0.06 2.51 4.30
N MET A 138 -0.08 1.44 3.53
CA MET A 138 -0.57 1.45 2.14
C MET A 138 0.16 2.53 1.33
N PHE A 139 -0.56 3.47 0.72
CA PHE A 139 0.02 4.61 0.02
C PHE A 139 0.00 5.92 0.84
N GLY A 140 -0.09 5.82 2.17
CA GLY A 140 -0.09 7.00 3.05
C GLY A 140 1.20 7.83 2.98
N SER A 141 2.34 7.19 2.70
CA SER A 141 3.63 7.85 2.52
C SER A 141 3.92 8.29 1.07
N LEU A 142 3.04 7.96 0.10
CA LEU A 142 3.24 8.26 -1.33
C LEU A 142 3.42 9.77 -1.60
N LYS A 143 2.83 10.61 -0.77
CA LYS A 143 2.96 12.08 -0.84
C LYS A 143 4.40 12.59 -0.72
N GLN A 144 5.35 11.78 -0.21
CA GLN A 144 6.76 12.17 -0.12
C GLN A 144 7.36 12.43 -1.51
N PHE A 145 6.87 11.73 -2.54
CA PHE A 145 7.31 11.96 -3.92
C PHE A 145 6.88 13.32 -4.50
N THR A 146 6.04 14.09 -3.80
CA THR A 146 5.72 15.47 -4.21
C THR A 146 6.83 16.45 -3.83
N ASP A 147 7.77 16.07 -2.98
CA ASP A 147 8.98 16.82 -2.69
C ASP A 147 10.06 16.51 -3.75
N ALA A 148 10.56 17.54 -4.42
CA ALA A 148 11.52 17.38 -5.50
C ALA A 148 12.89 16.86 -5.02
N GLY A 149 13.26 17.13 -3.76
CA GLY A 149 14.48 16.60 -3.15
C GLY A 149 14.35 15.10 -2.95
N PHE A 150 13.27 14.67 -2.30
CA PHE A 150 12.97 13.28 -2.05
C PHE A 150 12.89 12.47 -3.36
N LEU A 151 12.17 12.99 -4.36
CA LEU A 151 12.03 12.32 -5.66
C LEU A 151 13.39 12.11 -6.34
N ARG A 152 14.27 13.11 -6.31
CA ARG A 152 15.60 13.03 -6.92
C ARG A 152 16.51 12.01 -6.21
N GLU A 153 16.41 11.93 -4.88
CA GLU A 153 17.24 11.02 -4.07
C GLU A 153 16.71 9.57 -4.07
N HIS A 154 15.40 9.40 -4.26
CA HIS A 154 14.70 8.13 -4.08
C HIS A 154 13.80 7.75 -5.27
N PRO A 155 14.30 7.74 -6.51
CA PRO A 155 13.45 7.55 -7.68
C PRO A 155 13.07 6.09 -7.97
N GLN A 156 13.40 5.12 -7.11
CA GLN A 156 13.30 3.70 -7.46
C GLN A 156 12.15 2.99 -6.77
N ALA A 157 11.46 2.13 -7.53
CA ALA A 157 10.51 1.15 -7.06
C ALA A 157 10.70 -0.17 -7.83
N TYR A 158 10.11 -1.25 -7.35
CA TYR A 158 10.24 -2.58 -7.96
C TYR A 158 8.89 -3.27 -8.01
N LEU A 159 8.60 -3.86 -9.15
CA LEU A 159 7.40 -4.64 -9.40
C LEU A 159 7.80 -6.07 -9.76
N TYR A 160 7.32 -7.02 -8.97
CA TYR A 160 7.53 -8.44 -9.19
C TYR A 160 6.23 -9.09 -9.63
N THR A 161 6.33 -9.96 -10.59
CA THR A 161 5.26 -10.86 -11.05
C THR A 161 5.79 -12.30 -11.08
N PRO A 162 4.95 -13.31 -11.26
CA PRO A 162 5.43 -14.68 -11.40
C PRO A 162 6.47 -14.88 -12.50
N GLU A 163 6.42 -14.06 -13.55
CA GLU A 163 7.27 -14.21 -14.73
C GLU A 163 8.43 -13.22 -14.77
N ARG A 164 8.30 -12.06 -14.14
CA ARG A 164 9.22 -10.94 -14.36
C ARG A 164 9.44 -10.08 -13.12
N VAL A 165 10.64 -9.52 -13.05
CA VAL A 165 11.00 -8.45 -12.11
C VAL A 165 11.25 -7.18 -12.92
N ARG A 166 10.63 -6.07 -12.53
CA ARG A 166 10.76 -4.76 -13.17
C ARG A 166 11.30 -3.74 -12.19
N LYS A 167 12.36 -3.06 -12.59
CA LYS A 167 12.81 -1.84 -11.93
C LYS A 167 12.07 -0.65 -12.52
N LEU A 168 11.44 0.09 -11.64
CA LEU A 168 10.65 1.28 -11.95
C LEU A 168 11.44 2.51 -11.54
N GLN A 169 11.43 3.53 -12.38
CA GLN A 169 11.93 4.86 -12.06
C GLN A 169 10.75 5.82 -11.93
N VAL A 170 10.58 6.42 -10.77
CA VAL A 170 9.62 7.50 -10.56
C VAL A 170 10.07 8.72 -11.37
N GLU A 171 9.21 9.23 -12.25
CA GLU A 171 9.51 10.37 -13.12
C GLU A 171 8.91 11.66 -12.58
N ASP A 172 7.62 11.62 -12.27
CA ASP A 172 6.86 12.78 -11.86
C ASP A 172 5.63 12.36 -11.03
N TRP A 173 4.84 13.35 -10.68
CA TRP A 173 3.55 13.17 -10.04
C TRP A 173 2.55 14.20 -10.54
N THR A 174 1.26 13.87 -10.45
CA THR A 174 0.17 14.78 -10.81
C THR A 174 -1.03 14.57 -9.91
N TYR A 175 -1.91 15.57 -9.89
CA TYR A 175 -3.23 15.41 -9.29
C TYR A 175 -4.27 15.15 -10.38
N LEU A 176 -5.06 14.11 -10.20
CA LEU A 176 -6.15 13.69 -11.07
C LEU A 176 -7.49 13.76 -10.33
N GLN A 177 -8.59 13.73 -11.06
CA GLN A 177 -9.90 13.45 -10.50
C GLN A 177 -10.13 11.93 -10.43
N ALA A 178 -11.04 11.49 -9.56
CA ALA A 178 -11.32 10.05 -9.40
C ALA A 178 -11.94 9.42 -10.66
N ASP A 179 -12.57 10.23 -11.50
CA ASP A 179 -13.21 9.89 -12.76
C ASP A 179 -12.41 10.37 -13.98
N ASP A 180 -11.10 10.63 -13.79
CA ASP A 180 -10.25 11.10 -14.88
C ASP A 180 -10.25 10.10 -16.05
N PRO A 181 -10.42 10.57 -17.31
CA PRO A 181 -10.43 9.71 -18.49
C PRO A 181 -9.19 8.83 -18.65
N CYS A 182 -8.04 9.22 -18.12
CA CYS A 182 -6.82 8.42 -18.19
C CYS A 182 -6.98 7.03 -17.56
N PHE A 183 -7.84 6.88 -16.55
CA PHE A 183 -8.11 5.58 -15.93
C PHE A 183 -8.90 4.61 -16.84
N SER A 184 -9.61 5.15 -17.83
CA SER A 184 -10.38 4.37 -18.82
C SER A 184 -9.61 4.19 -20.14
N SER A 185 -8.56 4.97 -20.36
CA SER A 185 -7.74 4.89 -21.57
C SER A 185 -6.85 3.66 -21.52
N ARG A 186 -6.93 2.84 -22.56
CA ARG A 186 -6.04 1.69 -22.79
C ARG A 186 -5.03 2.00 -23.90
N GLU A 187 -4.58 3.25 -23.98
CA GLU A 187 -3.58 3.63 -24.97
C GLU A 187 -2.28 2.88 -24.73
N SER A 188 -1.76 2.28 -25.79
CA SER A 188 -0.45 1.64 -25.74
C SER A 188 0.63 2.71 -25.58
N GLN A 189 1.42 2.58 -24.54
CA GLN A 189 2.58 3.46 -24.30
C GLN A 189 3.81 2.83 -24.97
N GLU A 190 4.69 3.65 -25.53
CA GLU A 190 5.98 3.18 -26.08
C GLU A 190 6.86 2.56 -25.00
N THR A 191 6.82 3.10 -23.79
CA THR A 191 7.51 2.55 -22.62
C THR A 191 6.48 2.13 -21.58
N ALA A 192 6.63 0.93 -21.04
CA ALA A 192 5.74 0.43 -20.00
C ALA A 192 5.77 1.32 -18.74
N ARG A 193 4.62 1.68 -18.24
CA ARG A 193 4.42 2.59 -17.11
C ARG A 193 3.60 1.94 -16.00
N VAL A 194 3.96 2.27 -14.76
CA VAL A 194 3.17 1.93 -13.58
C VAL A 194 2.88 3.22 -12.82
N THR A 195 1.61 3.51 -12.60
CA THR A 195 1.19 4.71 -11.87
C THR A 195 0.63 4.29 -10.50
N LEU A 196 1.21 4.81 -9.42
CA LEU A 196 0.75 4.59 -8.06
C LEU A 196 -0.26 5.67 -7.70
N VAL A 197 -1.47 5.28 -7.30
CA VAL A 197 -2.61 6.20 -7.14
C VAL A 197 -3.19 6.10 -5.72
N THR A 198 -3.36 7.25 -5.07
CA THR A 198 -4.03 7.33 -3.77
C THR A 198 -4.92 8.56 -3.65
N CYS A 199 -5.77 8.60 -2.62
CA CYS A 199 -6.60 9.77 -2.31
C CYS A 199 -5.73 10.94 -1.80
N VAL A 200 -6.15 12.17 -2.10
CA VAL A 200 -5.58 13.37 -1.49
C VAL A 200 -6.36 13.71 -0.21
N GLY A 201 -5.65 13.75 0.93
CA GLY A 201 -6.27 13.91 2.25
C GLY A 201 -6.80 12.60 2.82
N TYR A 202 -7.32 12.66 4.05
CA TYR A 202 -7.75 11.48 4.82
C TYR A 202 -9.27 11.22 4.76
N PHE A 203 -10.00 12.08 4.08
CA PHE A 203 -11.43 11.91 3.84
C PHE A 203 -11.69 11.55 2.38
N GLN A 204 -12.90 11.05 2.08
CA GLN A 204 -13.29 10.80 0.70
C GLN A 204 -13.27 12.10 -0.09
N THR A 205 -12.32 12.21 -1.01
CA THR A 205 -12.17 13.35 -1.92
C THR A 205 -12.16 12.85 -3.36
N PRO A 206 -12.65 13.63 -4.31
CA PRO A 206 -12.54 13.27 -5.72
C PRO A 206 -11.10 13.37 -6.24
N LYS A 207 -10.20 14.02 -5.50
CA LYS A 207 -8.82 14.27 -5.92
C LYS A 207 -7.92 13.08 -5.62
N ARG A 208 -7.10 12.70 -6.59
CA ARG A 208 -6.10 11.63 -6.50
C ARG A 208 -4.71 12.20 -6.68
N LEU A 209 -3.75 11.67 -5.91
CA LEU A 209 -2.33 11.80 -6.20
C LEU A 209 -1.93 10.60 -7.04
N ALA A 210 -1.39 10.85 -8.21
CA ALA A 210 -0.82 9.87 -9.11
C ALA A 210 0.70 10.11 -9.19
N VAL A 211 1.50 9.10 -8.84
CA VAL A 211 2.95 9.09 -8.96
C VAL A 211 3.29 8.19 -10.13
N ASN A 212 3.86 8.78 -11.18
CA ASN A 212 4.14 8.13 -12.45
C ASN A 212 5.53 7.52 -12.44
N THR A 213 5.61 6.27 -12.88
CA THR A 213 6.89 5.58 -13.07
C THR A 213 7.01 5.06 -14.50
N LYS A 214 8.24 4.83 -14.94
CA LYS A 214 8.54 4.05 -16.14
C LYS A 214 9.35 2.81 -15.79
N VAL A 215 9.19 1.75 -16.57
CA VAL A 215 10.06 0.58 -16.52
C VAL A 215 11.40 0.92 -17.14
N VAL A 216 12.47 0.83 -16.36
CA VAL A 216 13.86 1.13 -16.82
C VAL A 216 14.69 -0.14 -16.97
N GLU A 217 14.31 -1.22 -16.33
CA GLU A 217 14.94 -2.53 -16.42
C GLU A 217 13.91 -3.62 -16.20
N GLU A 218 14.01 -4.71 -16.94
CA GLU A 218 13.16 -5.88 -16.79
C GLU A 218 14.01 -7.15 -16.90
N ARG A 219 13.78 -8.11 -16.00
CA ARG A 219 14.43 -9.44 -16.02
C ARG A 219 13.34 -10.53 -15.87
N THR A 220 13.63 -11.71 -16.39
CA THR A 220 12.82 -12.89 -16.08
C THR A 220 12.90 -13.22 -14.58
N ALA A 221 11.79 -13.56 -13.94
CA ALA A 221 11.80 -14.03 -12.57
C ALA A 221 12.52 -15.39 -12.48
N PHE A 222 13.18 -15.66 -11.34
CA PHE A 222 13.95 -16.89 -11.09
C PHE A 222 13.07 -18.03 -10.63
#